data_ad3e6e0a88b58c02d9604dfbe7bfe450
#
_entry.id   ad3e6e0a88b58c02d9604dfbe7bfe450
#
_cell.length_a   1.000
_cell.length_b   1.000
_cell.length_c   1.000
_cell.angle_alpha   90.00
_cell.angle_beta   90.00
_cell.angle_gamma   90.00
#
_symmetry.space_group_name_H-M   'P 1'
#
loop_
_entity.id
_entity.type
_entity.pdbx_description
1 polymer ?
#
loop_
_entity_poly.entity_id
_entity_poly.type
_entity_poly.pdbx_seq_one_letter_code
_entity_poly.pdbx_strand_id
1 'polypeptide(L)'
;VTPYCAAQLTACGDVTQRAENGIETLCETQEVSIIKALRSKDFVFSDDLVLSSSKEPAAELLRESASVRTTECRLIGGKIILKGVVCVEVLYLSESGTICSAAAELPFSQIVEGVEDADENTSAEAMLCLTGAELRIGGESGDARTISAKLFLHAFVVLRQRLCLRCITDLYSTSCDLSAQMQTLELCGGVETVTQEQNVREQIETGVEVSAVLCAEVHFGSVSLVQEESTANVRCTAILRVLYLDEGGAPLM
;
A
#
# COMPACT_ATOMS: atom_id res chain seq x y z
N VAL A 1 -6.50 -5.02 9.91
CA VAL A 1 -5.13 -5.45 10.28
C VAL A 1 -5.00 -6.89 9.87
N THR A 2 -4.27 -7.16 8.80
CA THR A 2 -3.97 -8.52 8.37
C THR A 2 -2.80 -9.00 9.24
N PRO A 3 -2.97 -9.99 10.11
CA PRO A 3 -1.86 -10.51 10.88
C PRO A 3 -0.91 -11.27 9.93
N TYR A 4 0.26 -10.72 9.69
CA TYR A 4 1.34 -11.46 9.07
C TYR A 4 1.91 -12.39 10.14
N CYS A 5 1.60 -13.68 10.07
CA CYS A 5 2.36 -14.68 10.80
C CYS A 5 3.69 -14.90 10.07
N ALA A 6 4.76 -14.27 10.57
CA ALA A 6 6.11 -14.64 10.21
C ALA A 6 6.45 -15.95 10.91
N ALA A 7 6.26 -17.08 10.26
CA ALA A 7 6.95 -18.29 10.64
C ALA A 7 8.43 -18.10 10.24
N GLN A 8 9.32 -18.00 11.20
CA GLN A 8 10.75 -18.03 10.95
C GLN A 8 11.09 -19.45 10.49
N LEU A 9 11.06 -19.67 9.18
CA LEU A 9 11.73 -20.82 8.58
C LEU A 9 13.23 -20.54 8.77
N THR A 10 13.81 -21.17 9.75
CA THR A 10 15.26 -21.35 9.77
C THR A 10 15.54 -22.12 8.50
N ALA A 11 16.07 -21.45 7.47
CA ALA A 11 16.48 -22.10 6.24
C ALA A 11 17.36 -23.27 6.66
N CYS A 12 16.90 -24.48 6.42
CA CYS A 12 17.77 -25.62 6.48
C CYS A 12 18.92 -25.28 5.55
N GLY A 13 20.06 -24.98 6.13
CA GLY A 13 21.30 -24.92 5.38
C GLY A 13 21.39 -26.17 4.54
N ASP A 14 22.06 -26.04 3.41
CA ASP A 14 22.36 -27.11 2.47
C ASP A 14 22.21 -28.51 3.10
N VAL A 15 21.08 -29.19 2.81
CA VAL A 15 20.92 -30.61 3.07
C VAL A 15 21.67 -31.36 1.97
N THR A 16 22.84 -30.89 1.61
CA THR A 16 23.88 -31.63 0.92
C THR A 16 24.73 -32.32 1.98
N GLN A 17 24.18 -33.28 2.69
CA GLN A 17 25.04 -34.33 3.13
C GLN A 17 25.50 -35.03 1.85
N ARG A 18 26.76 -34.80 1.48
CA ARG A 18 27.42 -35.58 0.46
C ARG A 18 27.20 -37.03 0.79
N ALA A 19 26.49 -37.72 -0.09
CA ALA A 19 26.47 -39.15 -0.07
C ALA A 19 27.90 -39.63 -0.31
N GLU A 20 28.60 -39.94 0.73
CA GLU A 20 29.90 -40.60 0.61
C GLU A 20 29.65 -42.03 0.17
N ASN A 21 30.35 -42.42 -0.92
CA ASN A 21 30.49 -43.79 -1.40
C ASN A 21 29.23 -44.49 -1.98
N GLY A 22 28.92 -44.16 -3.26
CA GLY A 22 28.03 -45.00 -4.05
C GLY A 22 26.53 -44.76 -3.82
N ILE A 23 26.15 -43.65 -3.23
CA ILE A 23 24.76 -43.19 -3.17
C ILE A 23 24.56 -42.12 -4.23
N GLU A 24 23.59 -42.30 -5.10
CA GLU A 24 23.14 -41.31 -6.08
C GLU A 24 21.91 -40.60 -5.54
N THR A 25 21.82 -39.30 -5.82
CA THR A 25 20.75 -38.45 -5.35
C THR A 25 20.03 -37.81 -6.53
N LEU A 26 18.72 -37.87 -6.54
CA LEU A 26 17.89 -37.02 -7.39
C LEU A 26 17.57 -35.74 -6.64
N CYS A 27 17.87 -34.61 -7.26
CA CYS A 27 17.62 -33.29 -6.66
C CYS A 27 16.72 -32.46 -7.55
N GLU A 28 15.76 -31.79 -6.95
CA GLU A 28 14.94 -30.77 -7.59
C GLU A 28 15.22 -29.41 -6.96
N THR A 29 15.15 -28.38 -7.80
CA THR A 29 15.32 -26.99 -7.35
C THR A 29 13.95 -26.32 -7.33
N GLN A 30 13.59 -25.77 -6.19
CA GLN A 30 12.34 -25.04 -5.98
C GLN A 30 12.65 -23.58 -5.62
N GLU A 31 11.97 -22.64 -6.29
CA GLU A 31 12.00 -21.24 -5.90
C GLU A 31 10.99 -20.98 -4.81
N VAL A 32 11.47 -20.37 -3.72
CA VAL A 32 10.64 -19.98 -2.58
C VAL A 32 10.83 -18.51 -2.26
N SER A 33 9.78 -17.89 -1.76
CA SER A 33 9.81 -16.52 -1.27
C SER A 33 9.66 -16.51 0.24
N ILE A 34 10.64 -15.95 0.94
CA ILE A 34 10.61 -15.82 2.39
C ILE A 34 10.49 -14.36 2.80
N ILE A 35 9.89 -14.10 3.97
CA ILE A 35 9.94 -12.78 4.59
C ILE A 35 11.29 -12.67 5.29
N LYS A 36 12.18 -11.83 4.75
CA LYS A 36 13.51 -11.58 5.31
C LYS A 36 13.45 -10.66 6.51
N ALA A 37 12.64 -9.62 6.42
CA ALA A 37 12.46 -8.68 7.52
C ALA A 37 11.13 -7.90 7.40
N LEU A 38 10.67 -7.42 8.55
CA LEU A 38 9.58 -6.46 8.67
C LEU A 38 10.15 -5.16 9.24
N ARG A 39 9.77 -4.03 8.70
CA ARG A 39 10.18 -2.70 9.16
C ARG A 39 8.96 -1.81 9.30
N SER A 40 9.02 -0.91 10.27
CA SER A 40 7.99 0.12 10.42
C SER A 40 8.63 1.45 10.79
N LYS A 41 7.99 2.54 10.40
CA LYS A 41 8.44 3.89 10.72
C LYS A 41 7.24 4.81 10.84
N ASP A 42 7.20 5.54 11.96
CA ASP A 42 6.30 6.68 12.12
C ASP A 42 7.04 7.95 11.69
N PHE A 43 6.37 8.81 10.98
CA PHE A 43 6.91 10.10 10.58
C PHE A 43 5.81 11.15 10.42
N VAL A 44 6.21 12.40 10.54
CA VAL A 44 5.35 13.56 10.31
C VAL A 44 5.77 14.20 9.00
N PHE A 45 4.80 14.53 8.18
CA PHE A 45 4.96 15.28 6.95
C PHE A 45 4.10 16.54 7.04
N SER A 46 4.69 17.69 6.74
CA SER A 46 3.99 18.96 6.72
C SER A 46 4.18 19.64 5.38
N ASP A 47 3.10 20.14 4.83
CA ASP A 47 3.10 20.91 3.60
C ASP A 47 1.87 21.84 3.57
N ASP A 48 1.83 22.76 2.62
CA ASP A 48 0.79 23.76 2.50
C ASP A 48 -0.09 23.54 1.26
N LEU A 49 -1.40 23.55 1.47
CA LEU A 49 -2.39 23.65 0.39
C LEU A 49 -2.66 25.13 0.13
N VAL A 50 -2.25 25.62 -1.04
CA VAL A 50 -2.47 27.01 -1.44
C VAL A 50 -3.72 27.10 -2.32
N LEU A 51 -4.69 27.89 -1.86
CA LEU A 51 -5.91 28.14 -2.62
C LEU A 51 -5.60 28.98 -3.85
N SER A 52 -6.11 28.53 -5.02
CA SER A 52 -5.93 29.29 -6.27
C SER A 52 -6.52 30.70 -6.16
N SER A 53 -6.03 31.62 -6.98
CA SER A 53 -6.54 33.01 -7.01
C SER A 53 -8.01 33.12 -7.40
N SER A 54 -8.56 32.10 -8.05
CA SER A 54 -9.98 32.01 -8.43
C SER A 54 -10.91 31.61 -7.28
N LYS A 55 -10.35 31.12 -6.17
CA LYS A 55 -11.09 30.74 -4.96
C LYS A 55 -11.03 31.86 -3.93
N GLU A 56 -12.08 32.00 -3.15
CA GLU A 56 -12.09 32.94 -2.04
C GLU A 56 -11.22 32.48 -0.86
N PRO A 57 -10.68 33.40 -0.04
CA PRO A 57 -9.97 33.04 1.17
C PRO A 57 -10.84 32.25 2.13
N ALA A 58 -10.23 31.35 2.88
CA ALA A 58 -10.92 30.52 3.85
C ALA A 58 -11.07 31.24 5.19
N ALA A 59 -12.29 31.26 5.73
CA ALA A 59 -12.58 31.78 7.08
C ALA A 59 -12.64 30.66 8.11
N GLU A 60 -13.23 29.50 7.74
CA GLU A 60 -13.42 28.36 8.63
C GLU A 60 -13.33 27.04 7.85
N LEU A 61 -12.68 26.03 8.42
CA LEU A 61 -12.70 24.66 7.88
C LEU A 61 -13.95 23.93 8.38
N LEU A 62 -14.78 23.47 7.45
CA LEU A 62 -16.01 22.74 7.75
C LEU A 62 -15.78 21.24 7.78
N ARG A 63 -14.93 20.75 6.88
CA ARG A 63 -14.58 19.33 6.76
C ARG A 63 -13.19 19.18 6.18
N GLU A 64 -12.47 18.21 6.70
CA GLU A 64 -11.17 17.81 6.20
C GLU A 64 -11.16 16.31 5.92
N SER A 65 -10.53 15.92 4.84
CA SER A 65 -10.28 14.54 4.47
C SER A 65 -8.86 14.41 3.92
N ALA A 66 -8.18 13.37 4.32
CA ALA A 66 -6.86 13.08 3.79
C ALA A 66 -6.70 11.57 3.57
N SER A 67 -6.06 11.22 2.48
CA SER A 67 -5.73 9.85 2.13
C SER A 67 -4.29 9.76 1.63
N VAL A 68 -3.66 8.60 1.78
CA VAL A 68 -2.27 8.40 1.37
C VAL A 68 -2.17 7.23 0.41
N ARG A 69 -1.34 7.39 -0.63
CA ARG A 69 -0.98 6.30 -1.55
C ARG A 69 0.53 6.21 -1.72
N THR A 70 1.05 5.00 -1.82
CA THR A 70 2.44 4.74 -2.17
C THR A 70 2.62 4.88 -3.67
N THR A 71 3.64 5.61 -4.11
CA THR A 71 4.00 5.74 -5.52
C THR A 71 5.26 4.96 -5.87
N GLU A 72 6.16 4.82 -4.92
CA GLU A 72 7.43 4.11 -5.14
C GLU A 72 7.93 3.51 -3.83
N CYS A 73 8.40 2.26 -3.89
CA CYS A 73 9.14 1.62 -2.81
C CYS A 73 10.35 0.90 -3.41
N ARG A 74 11.56 1.35 -3.09
CA ARG A 74 12.81 0.79 -3.62
C ARG A 74 13.81 0.51 -2.52
N LEU A 75 14.43 -0.65 -2.60
CA LEU A 75 15.55 -1.03 -1.74
C LEU A 75 16.87 -0.69 -2.44
N ILE A 76 17.67 0.17 -1.83
CA ILE A 76 18.96 0.61 -2.37
C ILE A 76 19.98 0.64 -1.24
N GLY A 77 21.03 -0.17 -1.35
CA GLY A 77 22.17 -0.17 -0.41
C GLY A 77 21.75 -0.36 1.05
N GLY A 78 20.81 -1.28 1.31
CA GLY A 78 20.30 -1.54 2.66
C GLY A 78 19.29 -0.51 3.20
N LYS A 79 18.94 0.50 2.40
CA LYS A 79 17.92 1.50 2.75
C LYS A 79 16.72 1.40 1.82
N ILE A 80 15.54 1.65 2.34
CA ILE A 80 14.30 1.65 1.59
C ILE A 80 13.90 3.09 1.33
N ILE A 81 13.86 3.46 0.05
CA ILE A 81 13.34 4.75 -0.39
C ILE A 81 11.86 4.58 -0.65
N LEU A 82 11.06 5.29 0.14
CA LEU A 82 9.62 5.27 0.09
C LEU A 82 9.12 6.63 -0.38
N LYS A 83 8.38 6.66 -1.49
CA LYS A 83 7.71 7.85 -1.98
C LYS A 83 6.21 7.63 -1.97
N GLY A 84 5.48 8.67 -1.70
CA GLY A 84 4.04 8.66 -1.70
C GLY A 84 3.46 10.04 -1.97
N VAL A 85 2.15 10.06 -2.08
CA VAL A 85 1.36 11.28 -2.21
C VAL A 85 0.26 11.24 -1.18
N VAL A 86 0.08 12.33 -0.44
CA VAL A 86 -1.10 12.55 0.38
C VAL A 86 -2.06 13.42 -0.40
N CYS A 87 -3.28 12.90 -0.64
CA CYS A 87 -4.37 13.68 -1.21
C CYS A 87 -5.14 14.30 -0.04
N VAL A 88 -5.17 15.62 0.01
CA VAL A 88 -5.90 16.41 1.02
C VAL A 88 -7.07 17.08 0.33
N GLU A 89 -8.24 16.92 0.91
CA GLU A 89 -9.48 17.58 0.48
C GLU A 89 -10.10 18.33 1.64
N VAL A 90 -10.50 19.56 1.41
CA VAL A 90 -11.13 20.41 2.41
C VAL A 90 -12.41 21.05 1.89
N LEU A 91 -13.41 21.10 2.75
CA LEU A 91 -14.55 21.99 2.61
C LEU A 91 -14.37 23.13 3.60
N TYR A 92 -14.53 24.35 3.14
CA TYR A 92 -14.36 25.53 3.97
C TYR A 92 -15.42 26.57 3.69
N LEU A 93 -15.70 27.38 4.68
CA LEU A 93 -16.50 28.59 4.54
C LEU A 93 -15.57 29.73 4.14
N SER A 94 -15.91 30.43 3.05
CA SER A 94 -15.18 31.62 2.63
C SER A 94 -15.52 32.83 3.49
N GLU A 95 -14.73 33.90 3.41
CA GLU A 95 -15.03 35.16 4.07
C GLU A 95 -16.37 35.77 3.65
N SER A 96 -16.86 35.46 2.44
CA SER A 96 -18.18 35.89 1.96
C SER A 96 -19.34 35.00 2.47
N GLY A 97 -19.06 33.94 3.20
CA GLY A 97 -20.04 32.98 3.69
C GLY A 97 -20.44 31.91 2.68
N THR A 98 -19.69 31.74 1.60
CA THR A 98 -19.92 30.69 0.59
C THR A 98 -19.18 29.41 0.96
N ILE A 99 -19.84 28.26 0.79
CA ILE A 99 -19.19 26.95 0.97
C ILE A 99 -18.35 26.64 -0.28
N CYS A 100 -17.06 26.43 -0.04
CA CYS A 100 -16.08 26.14 -1.08
C CYS A 100 -15.35 24.83 -0.79
N SER A 101 -14.81 24.21 -1.85
CA SER A 101 -13.96 23.03 -1.73
C SER A 101 -12.57 23.29 -2.33
N ALA A 102 -11.55 22.64 -1.77
CA ALA A 102 -10.21 22.62 -2.34
C ALA A 102 -9.58 21.24 -2.13
N ALA A 103 -8.75 20.86 -3.10
CA ALA A 103 -7.98 19.62 -3.01
C ALA A 103 -6.54 19.86 -3.46
N ALA A 104 -5.61 19.13 -2.87
CA ALA A 104 -4.20 19.13 -3.26
C ALA A 104 -3.60 17.74 -3.12
N GLU A 105 -2.67 17.44 -4.01
CA GLU A 105 -1.78 16.28 -3.90
C GLU A 105 -0.43 16.74 -3.36
N LEU A 106 -0.04 16.24 -2.20
CA LEU A 106 1.18 16.61 -1.49
C LEU A 106 2.18 15.45 -1.57
N PRO A 107 3.20 15.52 -2.43
CA PRO A 107 4.18 14.46 -2.59
C PRO A 107 5.19 14.47 -1.43
N PHE A 108 5.60 13.29 -0.98
CA PHE A 108 6.64 13.15 0.03
C PHE A 108 7.61 12.02 -0.29
N SER A 109 8.77 12.08 0.34
CA SER A 109 9.78 11.03 0.28
C SER A 109 10.34 10.76 1.66
N GLN A 110 10.47 9.48 2.00
CA GLN A 110 11.03 9.02 3.28
C GLN A 110 12.03 7.90 3.07
N ILE A 111 12.99 7.81 3.99
CA ILE A 111 13.93 6.71 4.04
C ILE A 111 13.58 5.85 5.26
N VAL A 112 13.39 4.57 5.02
CA VAL A 112 13.23 3.55 6.07
C VAL A 112 14.46 2.65 6.06
N GLU A 113 14.94 2.27 7.21
CA GLU A 113 16.07 1.34 7.29
C GLU A 113 15.63 -0.05 6.85
N GLY A 114 16.40 -0.63 5.94
CA GLY A 114 16.20 -1.97 5.41
C GLY A 114 17.05 -3.03 6.13
N VAL A 115 17.77 -3.81 5.35
CA VAL A 115 18.71 -4.83 5.82
C VAL A 115 20.05 -4.67 5.09
N GLU A 116 21.15 -4.82 5.80
CA GLU A 116 22.51 -4.60 5.27
C GLU A 116 22.90 -5.65 4.21
N ASP A 117 22.40 -6.87 4.37
CA ASP A 117 22.65 -8.02 3.49
C ASP A 117 21.61 -8.17 2.36
N ALA A 118 20.99 -7.08 1.95
CA ALA A 118 20.07 -7.07 0.83
C ALA A 118 20.82 -7.30 -0.49
N ASP A 119 20.33 -8.23 -1.28
CA ASP A 119 20.83 -8.60 -2.60
C ASP A 119 19.79 -8.29 -3.69
N GLU A 120 20.09 -8.63 -4.94
CA GLU A 120 19.19 -8.47 -6.09
C GLU A 120 17.92 -9.31 -6.02
N ASN A 121 17.93 -10.37 -5.19
CA ASN A 121 16.77 -11.22 -4.95
C ASN A 121 15.88 -10.71 -3.82
N THR A 122 16.27 -9.58 -3.20
CA THR A 122 15.51 -8.96 -2.11
C THR A 122 14.63 -7.85 -2.65
N SER A 123 13.33 -7.95 -2.41
CA SER A 123 12.32 -6.94 -2.76
C SER A 123 11.71 -6.29 -1.52
N ALA A 124 11.22 -5.07 -1.68
CA ALA A 124 10.54 -4.33 -0.62
C ALA A 124 9.13 -3.94 -1.08
N GLU A 125 8.14 -4.21 -0.24
CA GLU A 125 6.75 -3.79 -0.42
C GLU A 125 6.36 -2.92 0.78
N ALA A 126 5.74 -1.76 0.52
CA ALA A 126 5.34 -0.83 1.56
C ALA A 126 3.84 -0.58 1.57
N MET A 127 3.28 -0.56 2.77
CA MET A 127 1.93 -0.09 3.06
C MET A 127 2.04 1.19 3.89
N LEU A 128 1.33 2.24 3.46
CA LEU A 128 1.23 3.50 4.17
C LEU A 128 -0.15 3.64 4.80
N CYS A 129 -0.16 4.10 6.04
CA CYS A 129 -1.38 4.47 6.75
C CYS A 129 -1.27 5.91 7.23
N LEU A 130 -2.31 6.69 6.99
CA LEU A 130 -2.49 7.97 7.66
C LEU A 130 -3.06 7.71 9.06
N THR A 131 -2.34 8.12 10.09
CA THR A 131 -2.73 7.92 11.50
C THR A 131 -3.37 9.16 12.11
N GLY A 132 -3.18 10.32 11.47
CA GLY A 132 -3.79 11.59 11.88
C GLY A 132 -3.50 12.70 10.89
N ALA A 133 -4.32 13.73 10.91
CA ALA A 133 -4.15 14.94 10.15
C ALA A 133 -4.55 16.15 11.02
N GLU A 134 -3.80 17.23 10.92
CA GLU A 134 -4.11 18.52 11.51
C GLU A 134 -4.03 19.56 10.40
N LEU A 135 -5.15 20.20 10.08
CA LEU A 135 -5.20 21.27 9.10
C LEU A 135 -5.53 22.60 9.77
N ARG A 136 -4.87 23.68 9.32
CA ARG A 136 -5.09 25.02 9.89
C ARG A 136 -5.05 26.07 8.79
N ILE A 137 -6.01 27.00 8.82
CA ILE A 137 -6.02 28.15 7.94
C ILE A 137 -4.92 29.12 8.38
N GLY A 138 -4.25 29.72 7.40
CA GLY A 138 -3.25 30.76 7.60
C GLY A 138 -1.83 30.25 7.81
N GLY A 139 -1.64 29.00 8.20
CA GLY A 139 -0.32 28.41 8.43
C GLY A 139 0.59 29.33 9.25
N GLU A 140 1.89 29.30 8.93
CA GLU A 140 2.87 30.23 9.56
C GLU A 140 2.77 31.66 9.03
N SER A 141 2.25 31.84 7.82
CA SER A 141 2.13 33.15 7.16
C SER A 141 0.93 34.00 7.62
N GLY A 142 -0.08 33.34 8.22
CA GLY A 142 -1.35 33.99 8.55
C GLY A 142 -2.22 34.31 7.33
N ASP A 143 -1.84 33.82 6.11
CA ASP A 143 -2.58 34.07 4.90
C ASP A 143 -3.79 33.12 4.80
N ALA A 144 -4.99 33.67 4.80
CA ALA A 144 -6.24 32.92 4.68
C ALA A 144 -6.40 32.13 3.35
N ARG A 145 -5.46 32.29 2.41
CA ARG A 145 -5.36 31.48 1.18
C ARG A 145 -4.46 30.24 1.33
N THR A 146 -3.83 30.10 2.48
CA THR A 146 -2.95 28.97 2.77
C THR A 146 -3.58 28.11 3.86
N ILE A 147 -3.68 26.81 3.62
CA ILE A 147 -4.10 25.83 4.61
C ILE A 147 -2.92 24.91 4.85
N SER A 148 -2.30 25.04 6.02
CA SER A 148 -1.21 24.16 6.41
C SER A 148 -1.74 22.81 6.84
N ALA A 149 -1.11 21.74 6.33
CA ALA A 149 -1.42 20.38 6.66
C ALA A 149 -0.24 19.73 7.38
N LYS A 150 -0.49 19.22 8.58
CA LYS A 150 0.45 18.39 9.32
C LYS A 150 -0.11 16.97 9.41
N LEU A 151 0.57 16.04 8.80
CA LEU A 151 0.10 14.70 8.51
C LEU A 151 0.97 13.68 9.25
N PHE A 152 0.34 12.80 10.01
CA PHE A 152 0.99 11.73 10.75
C PHE A 152 0.84 10.44 9.97
N LEU A 153 1.96 9.84 9.60
CA LEU A 153 2.01 8.67 8.74
C LEU A 153 2.75 7.52 9.42
N HIS A 154 2.24 6.34 9.18
CA HIS A 154 2.89 5.09 9.54
C HIS A 154 3.22 4.30 8.28
N ALA A 155 4.49 3.97 8.09
CA ALA A 155 4.95 3.10 7.03
C ALA A 155 5.22 1.71 7.60
N PHE A 156 4.64 0.69 6.97
CA PHE A 156 4.94 -0.71 7.21
C PHE A 156 5.57 -1.31 5.97
N VAL A 157 6.75 -1.91 6.09
CA VAL A 157 7.50 -2.45 4.96
C VAL A 157 7.82 -3.92 5.19
N VAL A 158 7.52 -4.73 4.19
CA VAL A 158 7.86 -6.16 4.13
C VAL A 158 9.02 -6.33 3.16
N LEU A 159 10.11 -6.89 3.64
CA LEU A 159 11.25 -7.30 2.83
C LEU A 159 11.13 -8.79 2.54
N ARG A 160 11.07 -9.14 1.26
CA ARG A 160 11.00 -10.52 0.79
C ARG A 160 12.29 -10.88 0.06
N GLN A 161 12.73 -12.12 0.24
CA GLN A 161 13.88 -12.66 -0.47
C GLN A 161 13.44 -13.91 -1.24
N ARG A 162 13.83 -13.98 -2.51
CA ARG A 162 13.70 -15.19 -3.32
C ARG A 162 14.91 -16.08 -3.08
N LEU A 163 14.67 -17.34 -2.78
CA LEU A 163 15.69 -18.36 -2.56
C LEU A 163 15.43 -19.53 -3.47
N CYS A 164 16.51 -20.11 -4.01
CA CYS A 164 16.46 -21.39 -4.71
C CYS A 164 16.88 -22.49 -3.73
N LEU A 165 15.91 -23.31 -3.31
CA LEU A 165 16.15 -24.46 -2.46
C LEU A 165 16.39 -25.68 -3.33
N ARG A 166 17.51 -26.33 -3.13
CA ARG A 166 17.81 -27.61 -3.74
C ARG A 166 17.43 -28.72 -2.76
N CYS A 167 16.42 -29.49 -3.10
CA CYS A 167 15.89 -30.60 -2.28
C CYS A 167 16.26 -31.93 -2.89
N ILE A 168 16.68 -32.88 -2.08
CA ILE A 168 16.86 -34.28 -2.49
C ILE A 168 15.46 -34.91 -2.48
N THR A 169 14.99 -35.38 -3.64
CA THR A 169 13.66 -35.97 -3.81
C THR A 169 13.72 -37.50 -3.85
N ASP A 170 14.89 -38.07 -4.16
CA ASP A 170 15.10 -39.51 -4.15
C ASP A 170 16.56 -39.86 -3.91
N LEU A 171 16.79 -41.07 -3.37
CA LEU A 171 18.10 -41.64 -3.05
C LEU A 171 18.19 -43.05 -3.60
N TYR A 172 19.31 -43.34 -4.26
CA TYR A 172 19.56 -44.66 -4.81
C TYR A 172 21.00 -45.15 -4.53
N SER A 173 21.17 -46.40 -4.20
CA SER A 173 22.49 -47.04 -4.07
C SER A 173 22.46 -48.45 -4.64
N THR A 174 23.57 -48.83 -5.33
CA THR A 174 23.80 -50.20 -5.81
C THR A 174 24.70 -50.98 -4.88
N SER A 175 25.30 -50.31 -3.88
CA SER A 175 26.34 -50.91 -3.03
C SER A 175 25.85 -51.22 -1.60
N CYS A 176 24.72 -50.65 -1.18
CA CYS A 176 24.17 -50.85 0.17
C CYS A 176 22.63 -50.69 0.18
N ASP A 177 22.00 -51.28 1.19
CA ASP A 177 20.59 -51.05 1.46
C ASP A 177 20.41 -49.66 2.08
N LEU A 178 19.50 -48.89 1.48
CA LEU A 178 19.20 -47.52 1.96
C LEU A 178 17.87 -47.54 2.69
N SER A 179 17.85 -46.84 3.82
CA SER A 179 16.61 -46.47 4.51
C SER A 179 16.56 -44.95 4.57
N ALA A 180 15.59 -44.35 3.90
CA ALA A 180 15.40 -42.90 3.89
C ALA A 180 14.11 -42.53 4.63
N GLN A 181 14.18 -41.52 5.47
CA GLN A 181 13.00 -40.90 6.05
C GLN A 181 12.70 -39.63 5.23
N MET A 182 11.60 -39.65 4.51
CA MET A 182 11.14 -38.51 3.72
C MET A 182 10.16 -37.66 4.54
N GLN A 183 10.27 -36.36 4.39
CA GLN A 183 9.34 -35.39 4.98
C GLN A 183 8.82 -34.46 3.90
N THR A 184 7.52 -34.32 3.81
CA THR A 184 6.89 -33.33 2.93
C THR A 184 6.81 -32.00 3.63
N LEU A 185 7.31 -30.95 2.98
CA LEU A 185 7.23 -29.56 3.45
C LEU A 185 6.35 -28.78 2.46
N GLU A 186 5.37 -28.07 3.01
CA GLU A 186 4.62 -27.09 2.25
C GLU A 186 5.35 -25.74 2.33
N LEU A 187 5.79 -25.24 1.18
CA LEU A 187 6.52 -23.99 1.07
C LEU A 187 5.67 -23.00 0.26
N CYS A 188 5.68 -21.72 0.69
CA CYS A 188 5.17 -20.66 -0.16
C CYS A 188 6.07 -20.50 -1.37
N GLY A 189 5.55 -20.81 -2.55
CA GLY A 189 6.20 -20.52 -3.83
C GLY A 189 6.36 -19.01 -4.06
N GLY A 190 6.75 -18.63 -5.26
CA GLY A 190 6.87 -17.23 -5.63
C GLY A 190 5.56 -16.48 -5.41
N VAL A 191 5.65 -15.36 -4.73
CA VAL A 191 4.52 -14.41 -4.63
C VAL A 191 4.69 -13.41 -5.76
N GLU A 192 3.75 -13.39 -6.68
CA GLU A 192 3.67 -12.39 -7.73
C GLU A 192 2.58 -11.37 -7.37
N THR A 193 2.95 -10.10 -7.37
CA THR A 193 2.00 -9.01 -7.14
C THR A 193 1.59 -8.45 -8.49
N VAL A 194 0.32 -8.61 -8.85
CA VAL A 194 -0.25 -8.03 -10.06
C VAL A 194 -1.10 -6.83 -9.66
N THR A 195 -0.80 -5.68 -10.25
CA THR A 195 -1.59 -4.45 -10.07
C THR A 195 -2.32 -4.15 -11.38
N GLN A 196 -3.62 -3.97 -11.29
CA GLN A 196 -4.45 -3.57 -12.42
C GLN A 196 -5.28 -2.34 -12.04
N GLU A 197 -5.19 -1.31 -12.87
CA GLU A 197 -6.05 -0.13 -12.75
C GLU A 197 -7.27 -0.28 -13.67
N GLN A 198 -8.44 0.05 -13.14
CA GLN A 198 -9.68 0.00 -13.91
C GLN A 198 -10.45 1.30 -13.73
N ASN A 199 -10.80 1.95 -14.83
CA ASN A 199 -11.62 3.15 -14.83
C ASN A 199 -13.09 2.76 -15.03
N VAL A 200 -13.91 3.11 -14.04
CA VAL A 200 -15.36 2.94 -14.09
C VAL A 200 -16.02 4.31 -14.23
N ARG A 201 -16.95 4.45 -15.16
CA ARG A 201 -17.74 5.67 -15.36
C ARG A 201 -19.20 5.31 -15.26
N GLU A 202 -19.88 5.96 -14.31
CA GLU A 202 -21.32 5.80 -14.11
C GLU A 202 -21.97 7.17 -14.05
N GLN A 203 -23.20 7.25 -14.55
CA GLN A 203 -24.02 8.46 -14.47
C GLN A 203 -25.01 8.28 -13.32
N ILE A 204 -25.07 9.27 -12.44
CA ILE A 204 -25.94 9.27 -11.28
C ILE A 204 -27.03 10.32 -11.48
N GLU A 205 -28.28 9.89 -11.33
CA GLU A 205 -29.42 10.79 -11.35
C GLU A 205 -29.69 11.32 -9.94
N THR A 206 -29.61 12.62 -9.77
CA THR A 206 -29.79 13.29 -8.46
C THR A 206 -31.24 13.72 -8.20
N GLY A 207 -32.11 13.72 -9.24
CA GLY A 207 -33.50 14.17 -9.16
C GLY A 207 -33.68 15.66 -9.00
N VAL A 208 -32.58 16.42 -8.84
CA VAL A 208 -32.54 17.89 -8.77
C VAL A 208 -31.39 18.40 -9.63
N GLU A 209 -31.47 19.64 -10.06
CA GLU A 209 -30.40 20.25 -10.85
C GLU A 209 -29.22 20.62 -9.94
N VAL A 210 -28.03 20.19 -10.34
CA VAL A 210 -26.79 20.33 -9.55
C VAL A 210 -26.03 21.56 -10.05
N SER A 211 -25.81 22.54 -9.18
CA SER A 211 -25.02 23.72 -9.50
C SER A 211 -23.52 23.54 -9.26
N ALA A 212 -23.15 22.80 -8.24
CA ALA A 212 -21.74 22.47 -7.94
C ALA A 212 -21.61 21.19 -7.12
N VAL A 213 -20.57 20.42 -7.39
CA VAL A 213 -20.16 19.29 -6.54
C VAL A 213 -19.12 19.78 -5.55
N LEU A 214 -19.41 19.62 -4.27
CA LEU A 214 -18.52 20.05 -3.17
C LEU A 214 -17.54 18.96 -2.76
N CYS A 215 -18.02 17.71 -2.69
CA CYS A 215 -17.22 16.56 -2.28
C CYS A 215 -17.80 15.28 -2.88
N ALA A 216 -16.93 14.36 -3.27
CA ALA A 216 -17.33 13.02 -3.70
C ALA A 216 -16.42 11.98 -3.01
N GLU A 217 -17.04 11.02 -2.36
CA GLU A 217 -16.32 9.95 -1.64
C GLU A 217 -16.78 8.58 -2.15
N VAL A 218 -15.82 7.70 -2.36
CA VAL A 218 -16.08 6.32 -2.72
C VAL A 218 -15.63 5.42 -1.56
N HIS A 219 -16.56 4.63 -1.05
CA HIS A 219 -16.29 3.61 -0.06
C HIS A 219 -16.44 2.24 -0.69
N PHE A 220 -15.38 1.43 -0.62
CA PHE A 220 -15.44 0.06 -1.07
C PHE A 220 -15.92 -0.84 0.07
N GLY A 221 -16.94 -1.63 -0.21
CA GLY A 221 -17.46 -2.64 0.70
C GLY A 221 -16.60 -3.90 0.72
N SER A 222 -17.20 -5.03 1.06
CA SER A 222 -16.50 -6.31 1.08
C SER A 222 -15.96 -6.67 -0.30
N VAL A 223 -14.67 -6.98 -0.34
CA VAL A 223 -14.02 -7.48 -1.55
C VAL A 223 -14.03 -9.00 -1.51
N SER A 224 -14.50 -9.63 -2.57
CA SER A 224 -14.40 -11.07 -2.77
C SER A 224 -13.48 -11.38 -3.94
N LEU A 225 -12.60 -12.34 -3.74
CA LEU A 225 -11.68 -12.85 -4.76
C LEU A 225 -12.07 -14.30 -5.07
N VAL A 226 -12.33 -14.58 -6.34
CA VAL A 226 -12.54 -15.93 -6.84
C VAL A 226 -11.46 -16.21 -7.86
N GLN A 227 -10.61 -17.18 -7.56
CA GLN A 227 -9.55 -17.64 -8.47
C GLN A 227 -10.04 -18.85 -9.25
N GLU A 228 -9.95 -18.78 -10.56
CA GLU A 228 -10.28 -19.86 -11.49
C GLU A 228 -9.06 -20.11 -12.39
N GLU A 229 -8.39 -21.24 -12.20
CA GLU A 229 -7.18 -21.66 -12.95
C GLU A 229 -6.13 -20.54 -13.12
N SER A 230 -6.21 -19.77 -14.21
CA SER A 230 -5.27 -18.69 -14.54
C SER A 230 -5.84 -17.28 -14.39
N THR A 231 -7.12 -17.17 -13.98
CA THR A 231 -7.80 -15.87 -13.83
C THR A 231 -8.23 -15.62 -12.40
N ALA A 232 -8.15 -14.36 -11.98
CA ALA A 232 -8.65 -13.91 -10.69
C ALA A 232 -9.80 -12.91 -10.90
N ASN A 233 -10.99 -13.28 -10.44
CA ASN A 233 -12.17 -12.41 -10.49
C ASN A 233 -12.31 -11.67 -9.17
N VAL A 234 -12.19 -10.36 -9.20
CA VAL A 234 -12.38 -9.49 -8.04
C VAL A 234 -13.75 -8.85 -8.14
N ARG A 235 -14.55 -9.00 -7.08
CA ARG A 235 -15.87 -8.33 -6.96
C ARG A 235 -15.87 -7.49 -5.70
N CYS A 236 -16.31 -6.24 -5.83
CA CYS A 236 -16.54 -5.36 -4.70
C CYS A 236 -17.76 -4.49 -4.97
N THR A 237 -18.36 -3.97 -3.90
CA THR A 237 -19.42 -2.96 -3.99
C THR A 237 -18.79 -1.61 -3.70
N ALA A 238 -18.93 -0.66 -4.61
CA ALA A 238 -18.55 0.73 -4.39
C ALA A 238 -19.79 1.53 -3.98
N ILE A 239 -19.72 2.24 -2.86
CA ILE A 239 -20.74 3.16 -2.39
C ILE A 239 -20.20 4.56 -2.63
N LEU A 240 -20.86 5.31 -3.50
CA LEU A 240 -20.53 6.69 -3.79
C LEU A 240 -21.42 7.61 -2.94
N ARG A 241 -20.79 8.57 -2.26
CA ARG A 241 -21.46 9.67 -1.56
C ARG A 241 -21.04 10.98 -2.20
N VAL A 242 -21.99 11.76 -2.60
CA VAL A 242 -21.73 13.05 -3.25
C VAL A 242 -22.45 14.16 -2.48
N LEU A 243 -21.69 15.12 -1.99
CA LEU A 243 -22.22 16.36 -1.45
C LEU A 243 -22.21 17.41 -2.55
N TYR A 244 -23.35 18.00 -2.85
CA TYR A 244 -23.50 18.98 -3.93
C TYR A 244 -24.43 20.12 -3.52
N LEU A 245 -24.36 21.21 -4.27
CA LEU A 245 -25.29 22.33 -4.16
C LEU A 245 -26.36 22.22 -5.25
N ASP A 246 -27.60 22.46 -4.89
CA ASP A 246 -28.68 22.69 -5.84
C ASP A 246 -28.60 24.08 -6.48
N GLU A 247 -29.52 24.41 -7.39
CA GLU A 247 -29.60 25.76 -8.00
C GLU A 247 -29.82 26.87 -6.96
N GLY A 248 -30.48 26.58 -5.85
CA GLY A 248 -30.72 27.51 -4.76
C GLY A 248 -29.53 27.71 -3.83
N GLY A 249 -28.43 26.95 -4.04
CA GLY A 249 -27.24 26.96 -3.19
C GLY A 249 -27.40 26.15 -1.90
N ALA A 250 -28.45 25.32 -1.78
CA ALA A 250 -28.62 24.45 -0.63
C ALA A 250 -27.78 23.18 -0.77
N PRO A 251 -27.04 22.75 0.29
CA PRO A 251 -26.26 21.51 0.25
C PRO A 251 -27.17 20.29 0.36
N LEU A 252 -26.97 19.33 -0.53
CA LEU A 252 -27.67 18.04 -0.59
C LEU A 252 -26.68 16.87 -0.66
N MET A 253 -27.08 15.68 -0.15
CA MET A 253 -26.27 14.46 -0.18
C MET A 253 -27.08 13.28 -0.68
#